data_6ccdc634c48bba1c3a731e42430e1973
#
_entry.id   6ccdc634c48bba1c3a731e42430e1973
#
_cell.length_a   1.000
_cell.length_b   1.000
_cell.length_c   1.000
_cell.angle_alpha   90.00
_cell.angle_beta   90.00
_cell.angle_gamma   90.00
#
_symmetry.space_group_name_H-M   'P 1'
#
loop_
_entity.id
_entity.type
_entity.pdbx_description
1 polymer ?
#
loop_
_entity_poly.entity_id
_entity_poly.type
_entity_poly.pdbx_seq_one_letter_code
_entity_poly.pdbx_strand_id
1 'polypeptide(L)'
;MPQKAAPPKPDKRTPKAGGTALKSRLAAYEILKLVASGRYLDKAMLKASGLEPRDRAFARMLVTTCLRRGGQIDAVLGVTMSKPPAGRARDAIHVMRMGVAQLLFMDTGAHAAVDSTVSLMRAAGFERMTGLANAVMRRLSREGAALLEDTDVGQNCPGWMLESWKAH
;
A
#
# COMPACT_ATOMS: atom_id res chain seq x y z
N MET A 1 0.15 55.68 9.33
CA MET A 1 0.66 54.33 9.67
C MET A 1 -0.50 53.34 9.55
N PRO A 2 -0.56 52.48 8.50
CA PRO A 2 -1.62 51.47 8.40
C PRO A 2 -1.32 50.30 9.30
N GLN A 3 -2.26 49.92 10.16
CA GLN A 3 -2.21 48.76 11.03
C GLN A 3 -2.20 47.45 10.18
N LYS A 4 -1.18 46.62 10.39
CA LYS A 4 -1.02 45.32 9.79
C LYS A 4 -2.01 44.34 10.42
N ALA A 5 -3.06 43.95 9.66
CA ALA A 5 -4.06 42.99 10.11
C ALA A 5 -3.38 41.65 10.43
N ALA A 6 -3.72 41.06 11.59
CA ALA A 6 -3.22 39.77 12.00
C ALA A 6 -3.81 38.65 11.08
N PRO A 7 -3.05 37.58 10.79
CA PRO A 7 -3.54 36.48 9.96
C PRO A 7 -4.70 35.75 10.65
N PRO A 8 -5.70 35.25 9.89
CA PRO A 8 -6.85 34.55 10.45
C PRO A 8 -6.42 33.27 11.13
N LYS A 9 -7.01 33.00 12.31
CA LYS A 9 -6.78 31.74 13.05
C LYS A 9 -7.26 30.56 12.24
N PRO A 10 -6.52 29.43 12.21
CA PRO A 10 -6.93 28.23 11.46
C PRO A 10 -8.27 27.69 11.99
N ASP A 11 -9.20 27.43 11.06
CA ASP A 11 -10.51 26.84 11.36
C ASP A 11 -10.32 25.43 11.93
N LYS A 12 -10.88 25.21 13.14
CA LYS A 12 -10.80 23.92 13.88
C LYS A 12 -11.63 22.79 13.24
N ARG A 13 -12.21 22.98 12.05
CA ARG A 13 -13.09 22.02 11.36
C ARG A 13 -12.43 21.23 10.22
N THR A 14 -11.13 21.41 9.98
CA THR A 14 -10.43 20.50 9.05
C THR A 14 -10.28 19.12 9.71
N PRO A 15 -10.85 18.03 9.12
CA PRO A 15 -10.61 16.68 9.60
C PRO A 15 -9.09 16.46 9.61
N LYS A 16 -8.55 15.95 10.73
CA LYS A 16 -7.12 15.64 10.82
C LYS A 16 -6.73 14.82 9.60
N ALA A 17 -5.88 15.33 8.74
CA ALA A 17 -5.44 14.71 7.48
C ALA A 17 -4.99 13.24 7.64
N GLY A 18 -4.52 12.85 8.83
CA GLY A 18 -4.19 11.46 9.16
C GLY A 18 -5.36 10.49 9.24
N GLY A 19 -6.57 10.96 9.59
CA GLY A 19 -7.74 10.07 9.73
C GLY A 19 -8.32 9.65 8.38
N THR A 20 -8.36 10.56 7.41
CA THR A 20 -8.89 10.32 6.04
C THR A 20 -7.93 9.43 5.24
N ALA A 21 -6.64 9.73 5.33
CA ALA A 21 -5.60 8.94 4.69
C ALA A 21 -5.54 7.47 5.17
N LEU A 22 -5.88 7.21 6.43
CA LEU A 22 -5.99 5.84 6.95
C LEU A 22 -7.23 5.13 6.44
N LYS A 23 -8.38 5.84 6.30
CA LYS A 23 -9.63 5.26 5.78
C LYS A 23 -9.48 4.75 4.34
N SER A 24 -8.85 5.51 3.47
CA SER A 24 -8.61 5.10 2.08
C SER A 24 -7.69 3.87 1.99
N ARG A 25 -6.68 3.76 2.85
CA ARG A 25 -5.80 2.60 2.94
C ARG A 25 -6.50 1.37 3.53
N LEU A 26 -7.34 1.53 4.55
CA LEU A 26 -8.17 0.44 5.08
C LEU A 26 -9.12 -0.11 4.01
N ALA A 27 -9.77 0.75 3.24
CA ALA A 27 -10.61 0.32 2.12
C ALA A 27 -9.79 -0.45 1.08
N ALA A 28 -8.61 0.03 0.71
CA ALA A 28 -7.71 -0.66 -0.21
C ALA A 28 -7.28 -2.04 0.31
N TYR A 29 -6.97 -2.14 1.61
CA TYR A 29 -6.64 -3.41 2.27
C TYR A 29 -7.81 -4.42 2.18
N GLU A 30 -9.03 -4.00 2.51
CA GLU A 30 -10.21 -4.86 2.42
C GLU A 30 -10.50 -5.30 0.97
N ILE A 31 -10.28 -4.41 -0.01
CA ILE A 31 -10.41 -4.76 -1.43
C ILE A 31 -9.40 -5.85 -1.81
N LEU A 32 -8.12 -5.70 -1.45
CA LEU A 32 -7.07 -6.68 -1.76
C LEU A 32 -7.37 -8.05 -1.12
N LYS A 33 -7.88 -8.09 0.12
CA LYS A 33 -8.34 -9.33 0.77
C LYS A 33 -9.46 -10.00 -0.02
N LEU A 34 -10.45 -9.23 -0.44
CA LEU A 34 -11.57 -9.77 -1.22
C LEU A 34 -11.12 -10.32 -2.56
N VAL A 35 -10.22 -9.62 -3.27
CA VAL A 35 -9.65 -10.12 -4.53
C VAL A 35 -8.83 -11.39 -4.29
N ALA A 36 -8.03 -11.44 -3.25
CA ALA A 36 -7.25 -12.63 -2.90
C ALA A 36 -8.14 -13.84 -2.52
N SER A 37 -9.37 -13.59 -2.03
CA SER A 37 -10.38 -14.64 -1.79
C SER A 37 -11.20 -15.03 -3.03
N GLY A 38 -10.84 -14.52 -4.23
CA GLY A 38 -11.50 -14.86 -5.50
C GLY A 38 -12.64 -13.93 -5.90
N ARG A 39 -12.86 -12.82 -5.20
CA ARG A 39 -13.88 -11.86 -5.61
C ARG A 39 -13.40 -11.00 -6.78
N TYR A 40 -14.27 -10.77 -7.77
CA TYR A 40 -13.95 -9.85 -8.86
C TYR A 40 -13.64 -8.44 -8.38
N LEU A 41 -12.67 -7.79 -9.01
CA LEU A 41 -12.16 -6.48 -8.61
C LEU A 41 -13.24 -5.39 -8.59
N ASP A 42 -14.12 -5.35 -9.61
CA ASP A 42 -15.21 -4.38 -9.70
C ASP A 42 -16.15 -4.48 -8.50
N LYS A 43 -16.49 -5.69 -8.07
CA LYS A 43 -17.31 -5.94 -6.88
C LYS A 43 -16.57 -5.58 -5.59
N ALA A 44 -15.30 -5.92 -5.51
CA ALA A 44 -14.48 -5.55 -4.34
C ALA A 44 -14.33 -4.04 -4.19
N MET A 45 -14.24 -3.29 -5.29
CA MET A 45 -14.12 -1.83 -5.30
C MET A 45 -15.30 -1.10 -4.65
N LEU A 46 -16.45 -1.76 -4.48
CA LEU A 46 -17.58 -1.19 -3.72
C LEU A 46 -17.24 -0.88 -2.26
N LYS A 47 -16.21 -1.49 -1.69
CA LYS A 47 -15.70 -1.13 -0.35
C LYS A 47 -15.20 0.32 -0.23
N ALA A 48 -14.85 0.93 -1.36
CA ALA A 48 -14.43 2.33 -1.41
C ALA A 48 -15.56 3.29 -1.78
N SER A 49 -16.80 2.85 -2.00
CA SER A 49 -17.91 3.68 -2.49
C SER A 49 -18.29 4.82 -1.54
N GLY A 50 -18.15 4.59 -0.22
CA GLY A 50 -18.44 5.60 0.82
C GLY A 50 -17.29 6.58 1.08
N LEU A 51 -16.19 6.51 0.35
CA LEU A 51 -15.09 7.46 0.47
C LEU A 51 -15.34 8.70 -0.38
N GLU A 52 -14.78 9.83 0.04
CA GLU A 52 -14.69 11.04 -0.76
C GLU A 52 -14.00 10.74 -2.11
N PRO A 53 -14.32 11.47 -3.20
CA PRO A 53 -13.80 11.18 -4.53
C PRO A 53 -12.27 11.06 -4.60
N ARG A 54 -11.54 11.95 -3.92
CA ARG A 54 -10.07 11.93 -3.84
C ARG A 54 -9.55 10.67 -3.14
N ASP A 55 -10.14 10.31 -2.01
CA ASP A 55 -9.72 9.14 -1.23
C ASP A 55 -10.05 7.83 -1.95
N ARG A 56 -11.17 7.80 -2.67
CA ARG A 56 -11.56 6.68 -3.53
C ARG A 56 -10.59 6.51 -4.70
N ALA A 57 -10.19 7.60 -5.35
CA ALA A 57 -9.19 7.58 -6.41
C ALA A 57 -7.85 7.06 -5.90
N PHE A 58 -7.40 7.50 -4.72
CA PHE A 58 -6.18 7.01 -4.08
C PHE A 58 -6.29 5.51 -3.75
N ALA A 59 -7.38 5.06 -3.13
CA ALA A 59 -7.59 3.65 -2.82
C ALA A 59 -7.55 2.78 -4.10
N ARG A 60 -8.20 3.23 -5.18
CA ARG A 60 -8.17 2.56 -6.49
C ARG A 60 -6.74 2.49 -7.04
N MET A 61 -6.00 3.59 -7.03
CA MET A 61 -4.61 3.65 -7.50
C MET A 61 -3.74 2.67 -6.72
N LEU A 62 -3.84 2.66 -5.38
CA LEU A 62 -3.07 1.77 -4.52
C LEU A 62 -3.37 0.29 -4.79
N VAL A 63 -4.65 -0.07 -4.89
CA VAL A 63 -5.07 -1.45 -5.23
C VAL A 63 -4.55 -1.87 -6.59
N THR A 64 -4.75 -1.04 -7.63
CA THR A 64 -4.32 -1.38 -8.98
C THR A 64 -2.80 -1.47 -9.10
N THR A 65 -2.05 -0.65 -8.37
CA THR A 65 -0.59 -0.74 -8.30
C THR A 65 -0.17 -2.06 -7.66
N CYS A 66 -0.76 -2.44 -6.52
CA CYS A 66 -0.47 -3.73 -5.87
C CYS A 66 -0.76 -4.92 -6.79
N LEU A 67 -1.87 -4.89 -7.56
CA LEU A 67 -2.22 -5.98 -8.46
C LEU A 67 -1.32 -6.03 -9.70
N ARG A 68 -1.00 -4.87 -10.29
CA ARG A 68 -0.16 -4.79 -11.51
C ARG A 68 1.31 -5.09 -11.25
N ARG A 69 1.80 -4.79 -10.06
CA ARG A 69 3.20 -4.95 -9.67
C ARG A 69 3.41 -6.10 -8.68
N GLY A 70 2.40 -6.97 -8.54
CA GLY A 70 2.34 -8.00 -7.51
C GLY A 70 3.57 -8.91 -7.50
N GLY A 71 4.04 -9.37 -8.64
CA GLY A 71 5.22 -10.24 -8.74
C GLY A 71 6.49 -9.54 -8.27
N GLN A 72 6.75 -8.32 -8.75
CA GLN A 72 7.91 -7.54 -8.31
C GLN A 72 7.84 -7.18 -6.82
N ILE A 73 6.65 -6.79 -6.33
CA ILE A 73 6.43 -6.50 -4.91
C ILE A 73 6.73 -7.74 -4.06
N ASP A 74 6.25 -8.91 -4.47
CA ASP A 74 6.47 -10.16 -3.73
C ASP A 74 7.94 -10.60 -3.78
N ALA A 75 8.64 -10.40 -4.90
CA ALA A 75 10.07 -10.66 -5.01
C ALA A 75 10.88 -9.79 -4.04
N VAL A 76 10.62 -8.49 -4.00
CA VAL A 76 11.27 -7.54 -3.08
C VAL A 76 10.96 -7.89 -1.61
N LEU A 77 9.71 -8.25 -1.29
CA LEU A 77 9.34 -8.70 0.05
C LEU A 77 10.03 -10.01 0.42
N GLY A 78 10.16 -10.95 -0.52
CA GLY A 78 10.86 -12.23 -0.32
C GLY A 78 12.32 -12.06 0.09
N VAL A 79 13.02 -11.06 -0.46
CA VAL A 79 14.41 -10.74 -0.09
C VAL A 79 14.49 -10.03 1.28
N THR A 80 13.47 -9.25 1.64
CA THR A 80 13.52 -8.41 2.84
C THR A 80 12.91 -9.08 4.07
N MET A 81 12.10 -10.11 3.90
CA MET A 81 11.47 -10.87 4.98
C MET A 81 11.97 -12.30 5.01
N SER A 82 12.57 -12.72 6.11
CA SER A 82 12.98 -14.13 6.30
C SER A 82 11.81 -15.10 6.44
N LYS A 83 10.68 -14.62 6.96
CA LYS A 83 9.44 -15.39 7.12
C LYS A 83 8.22 -14.51 6.80
N PRO A 84 7.39 -14.90 5.82
CA PRO A 84 6.16 -14.18 5.53
C PRO A 84 5.13 -14.38 6.66
N PRO A 85 4.17 -13.45 6.81
CA PRO A 85 3.04 -13.62 7.71
C PRO A 85 2.27 -14.91 7.42
N ALA A 86 1.92 -15.67 8.46
CA ALA A 86 1.26 -16.96 8.34
C ALA A 86 0.09 -17.11 9.33
N GLY A 87 -0.70 -18.16 9.17
CA GLY A 87 -1.84 -18.47 10.04
C GLY A 87 -2.83 -17.30 10.10
N ARG A 88 -3.18 -16.87 11.33
CA ARG A 88 -4.12 -15.74 11.56
C ARG A 88 -3.59 -14.39 11.08
N ALA A 89 -2.28 -14.24 10.90
CA ALA A 89 -1.65 -13.02 10.43
C ALA A 89 -1.41 -13.03 8.89
N ARG A 90 -1.86 -14.06 8.15
CA ARG A 90 -1.62 -14.19 6.70
C ARG A 90 -1.99 -12.91 5.94
N ASP A 91 -3.13 -12.31 6.26
CA ASP A 91 -3.63 -11.13 5.54
C ASP A 91 -2.78 -9.88 5.77
N ALA A 92 -1.89 -9.87 6.78
CA ALA A 92 -0.93 -8.79 7.00
C ALA A 92 0.01 -8.59 5.78
N ILE A 93 0.18 -9.62 4.93
CA ILE A 93 0.96 -9.51 3.69
C ILE A 93 0.39 -8.43 2.76
N HIS A 94 -0.93 -8.24 2.72
CA HIS A 94 -1.53 -7.18 1.90
C HIS A 94 -1.14 -5.78 2.38
N VAL A 95 -1.01 -5.59 3.70
CA VAL A 95 -0.50 -4.31 4.26
C VAL A 95 0.95 -4.09 3.84
N MET A 96 1.79 -5.14 3.88
CA MET A 96 3.18 -5.05 3.42
C MET A 96 3.28 -4.74 1.94
N ARG A 97 2.50 -5.42 1.08
CA ARG A 97 2.42 -5.13 -0.37
C ARG A 97 2.02 -3.67 -0.64
N MET A 98 1.05 -3.14 0.11
CA MET A 98 0.62 -1.75 0.00
C MET A 98 1.72 -0.77 0.42
N GLY A 99 2.50 -1.10 1.43
CA GLY A 99 3.67 -0.32 1.85
C GLY A 99 4.73 -0.24 0.73
N VAL A 100 5.09 -1.39 0.16
CA VAL A 100 6.04 -1.47 -0.97
C VAL A 100 5.50 -0.71 -2.18
N ALA A 101 4.22 -0.89 -2.53
CA ALA A 101 3.59 -0.18 -3.64
C ALA A 101 3.70 1.35 -3.48
N GLN A 102 3.40 1.87 -2.29
CA GLN A 102 3.51 3.30 -2.00
C GLN A 102 4.96 3.79 -2.08
N LEU A 103 5.91 3.02 -1.57
CA LEU A 103 7.31 3.41 -1.49
C LEU A 103 8.00 3.38 -2.87
N LEU A 104 7.78 2.31 -3.65
CA LEU A 104 8.56 2.05 -4.87
C LEU A 104 7.83 2.42 -6.18
N PHE A 105 6.51 2.57 -6.16
CA PHE A 105 5.72 2.77 -7.39
C PHE A 105 4.76 3.96 -7.36
N MET A 106 4.59 4.62 -6.21
CA MET A 106 3.61 5.71 -6.07
C MET A 106 4.24 7.03 -5.60
N ASP A 107 5.55 7.11 -5.62
CA ASP A 107 6.32 8.31 -5.23
C ASP A 107 5.92 8.86 -3.84
N THR A 108 5.56 7.95 -2.93
CA THR A 108 5.29 8.32 -1.54
C THR A 108 6.63 8.46 -0.81
N GLY A 109 6.87 9.62 -0.21
CA GLY A 109 8.11 9.84 0.55
C GLY A 109 8.34 8.72 1.58
N ALA A 110 9.58 8.27 1.70
CA ALA A 110 9.96 7.07 2.47
C ALA A 110 9.42 7.08 3.91
N HIS A 111 9.52 8.22 4.60
CA HIS A 111 9.03 8.36 5.97
C HIS A 111 7.50 8.17 6.04
N ALA A 112 6.76 8.79 5.12
CA ALA A 112 5.31 8.68 5.06
C ALA A 112 4.86 7.25 4.70
N ALA A 113 5.59 6.54 3.82
CA ALA A 113 5.32 5.15 3.48
C ALA A 113 5.52 4.22 4.69
N VAL A 114 6.60 4.39 5.46
CA VAL A 114 6.85 3.64 6.70
C VAL A 114 5.72 3.87 7.71
N ASP A 115 5.44 5.13 8.05
CA ASP A 115 4.46 5.49 9.08
C ASP A 115 3.04 5.04 8.71
N SER A 116 2.64 5.22 7.45
CA SER A 116 1.32 4.80 6.98
C SER A 116 1.17 3.27 6.99
N THR A 117 2.24 2.53 6.67
CA THR A 117 2.23 1.06 6.71
C THR A 117 2.09 0.54 8.14
N VAL A 118 2.85 1.10 9.09
CA VAL A 118 2.77 0.73 10.51
C VAL A 118 1.39 1.08 11.09
N SER A 119 0.86 2.26 10.76
CA SER A 119 -0.47 2.69 11.19
C SER A 119 -1.57 1.79 10.63
N LEU A 120 -1.48 1.42 9.34
CA LEU A 120 -2.41 0.49 8.71
C LEU A 120 -2.32 -0.91 9.30
N MET A 121 -1.11 -1.41 9.60
CA MET A 121 -0.90 -2.71 10.24
C MET A 121 -1.65 -2.80 11.57
N ARG A 122 -1.56 -1.74 12.39
CA ARG A 122 -2.29 -1.63 13.65
C ARG A 122 -3.80 -1.56 13.44
N ALA A 123 -4.26 -0.69 12.54
CA ALA A 123 -5.67 -0.50 12.26
C ALA A 123 -6.35 -1.74 11.64
N ALA A 124 -5.60 -2.56 10.92
CA ALA A 124 -6.05 -3.84 10.37
C ALA A 124 -6.04 -4.99 11.40
N GLY A 125 -5.69 -4.72 12.66
CA GLY A 125 -5.70 -5.71 13.74
C GLY A 125 -4.43 -6.55 13.87
N PHE A 126 -3.34 -6.16 13.23
CA PHE A 126 -2.04 -6.86 13.27
C PHE A 126 -1.02 -6.15 14.17
N GLU A 127 -1.40 -5.73 15.35
CA GLU A 127 -0.53 -4.98 16.30
C GLU A 127 0.84 -5.65 16.48
N ARG A 128 0.87 -6.97 16.63
CA ARG A 128 2.12 -7.74 16.83
C ARG A 128 3.05 -7.74 15.61
N MET A 129 2.56 -7.34 14.45
CA MET A 129 3.34 -7.28 13.20
C MET A 129 3.91 -5.89 12.92
N THR A 130 3.59 -4.89 13.74
CA THR A 130 4.06 -3.51 13.53
C THR A 130 5.58 -3.37 13.56
N GLY A 131 6.25 -4.14 14.42
CA GLY A 131 7.71 -4.20 14.50
C GLY A 131 8.33 -4.75 13.20
N LEU A 132 7.79 -5.84 12.67
CA LEU A 132 8.20 -6.41 11.38
C LEU A 132 7.98 -5.40 10.24
N ALA A 133 6.78 -4.80 10.18
CA ALA A 133 6.46 -3.82 9.16
C ALA A 133 7.44 -2.63 9.19
N ASN A 134 7.72 -2.09 10.37
CA ASN A 134 8.69 -1.00 10.52
C ASN A 134 10.10 -1.40 10.06
N ALA A 135 10.59 -2.57 10.46
CA ALA A 135 11.92 -3.06 10.10
C ALA A 135 12.05 -3.26 8.58
N VAL A 136 11.09 -3.95 7.96
CA VAL A 136 11.07 -4.22 6.52
C VAL A 136 10.96 -2.92 5.73
N MET A 137 10.03 -2.03 6.08
CA MET A 137 9.84 -0.76 5.37
C MET A 137 11.04 0.16 5.50
N ARG A 138 11.72 0.20 6.65
CA ARG A 138 12.97 0.94 6.81
C ARG A 138 14.13 0.36 5.99
N ARG A 139 14.24 -0.94 5.88
CA ARG A 139 15.20 -1.58 4.98
C ARG A 139 14.90 -1.20 3.53
N LEU A 140 13.65 -1.32 3.11
CA LEU A 140 13.22 -0.98 1.75
C LEU A 140 13.40 0.51 1.42
N SER A 141 13.29 1.41 2.40
CA SER A 141 13.55 2.84 2.16
C SER A 141 15.02 3.14 1.83
N ARG A 142 15.95 2.24 2.15
CA ARG A 142 17.38 2.40 1.83
C ARG A 142 17.80 1.57 0.61
N GLU A 143 17.27 0.36 0.47
CA GLU A 143 17.74 -0.64 -0.48
C GLU A 143 16.71 -0.94 -1.60
N GLY A 144 15.45 -0.45 -1.44
CA GLY A 144 14.33 -0.89 -2.26
C GLY A 144 14.47 -0.57 -3.74
N ALA A 145 15.10 0.54 -4.10
CA ALA A 145 15.33 0.87 -5.51
C ALA A 145 16.27 -0.16 -6.18
N ALA A 146 17.40 -0.47 -5.56
CA ALA A 146 18.33 -1.48 -6.06
C ALA A 146 17.67 -2.88 -6.12
N LEU A 147 16.95 -3.27 -5.04
CA LEU A 147 16.23 -4.55 -5.04
C LEU A 147 15.15 -4.62 -6.13
N LEU A 148 14.53 -3.51 -6.50
CA LEU A 148 13.55 -3.46 -7.59
C LEU A 148 14.22 -3.62 -8.96
N GLU A 149 15.39 -3.03 -9.17
CA GLU A 149 16.18 -3.17 -10.41
C GLU A 149 16.58 -4.62 -10.66
N ASP A 150 16.81 -5.39 -9.60
CA ASP A 150 17.13 -6.83 -9.68
C ASP A 150 15.89 -7.70 -10.01
N THR A 151 14.68 -7.13 -10.09
CA THR A 151 13.46 -7.88 -10.41
C THR A 151 13.14 -7.85 -11.90
N ASP A 152 12.61 -8.97 -12.42
CA ASP A 152 12.06 -9.02 -13.78
C ASP A 152 10.60 -8.55 -13.80
N VAL A 153 10.29 -7.63 -14.73
CA VAL A 153 8.91 -7.16 -14.96
C VAL A 153 7.98 -8.32 -15.35
N GLY A 154 8.50 -9.36 -15.98
CA GLY A 154 7.77 -10.58 -16.32
C GLY A 154 7.17 -11.29 -15.10
N GLN A 155 7.74 -11.11 -13.92
CA GLN A 155 7.18 -11.65 -12.67
C GLN A 155 5.76 -11.13 -12.34
N ASN A 156 5.36 -10.00 -12.93
CA ASN A 156 4.01 -9.45 -12.77
C ASN A 156 2.95 -10.19 -13.62
N CYS A 157 3.38 -11.07 -14.52
CA CYS A 157 2.49 -11.87 -15.35
C CYS A 157 2.46 -13.32 -14.86
N PRO A 158 1.31 -14.01 -14.94
CA PRO A 158 1.26 -15.45 -14.75
C PRO A 158 2.20 -16.15 -15.74
N GLY A 159 2.95 -17.17 -15.29
CA GLY A 159 3.96 -17.85 -16.11
C GLY A 159 3.41 -18.38 -17.44
N TRP A 160 2.23 -19.00 -17.43
CA TRP A 160 1.56 -19.50 -18.63
C TRP A 160 1.27 -18.41 -19.69
N MET A 161 0.96 -17.18 -19.23
CA MET A 161 0.71 -16.04 -20.13
C MET A 161 2.02 -15.54 -20.72
N LEU A 162 3.07 -15.44 -19.90
CA LEU A 162 4.39 -15.00 -20.33
C LEU A 162 4.99 -15.98 -21.36
N GLU A 163 4.85 -17.28 -21.14
CA GLU A 163 5.29 -18.32 -22.06
C GLU A 163 4.53 -18.24 -23.39
N SER A 164 3.23 -18.07 -23.34
CA SER A 164 2.39 -17.88 -24.55
C SER A 164 2.83 -16.67 -25.38
N TRP A 165 3.17 -15.56 -24.74
CA TRP A 165 3.64 -14.36 -25.46
C TRP A 165 5.03 -14.50 -26.04
N LYS A 166 5.93 -15.25 -25.40
CA LYS A 166 7.28 -15.51 -25.91
C LYS A 166 7.30 -16.49 -27.08
N ALA A 167 6.26 -17.29 -27.26
CA ALA A 167 6.12 -18.28 -28.32
C ALA A 167 5.56 -17.73 -29.65
N HIS A 168 5.09 -16.48 -29.66
CA HIS A 168 4.57 -15.76 -30.82
C HIS A 168 5.36 -14.49 -31.10
#